data_e9fb190ad6be3a54153e571d3847404c
#
_entry.id   e9fb190ad6be3a54153e571d3847404c
#
_cell.length_a   1.000
_cell.length_b   1.000
_cell.length_c   1.000
_cell.angle_alpha   90.00
_cell.angle_beta   90.00
_cell.angle_gamma   90.00
#
_symmetry.space_group_name_H-M   'P 1'
#
loop_
_entity.id
_entity.type
_entity.pdbx_description
1 polymer ?
#
loop_
_entity_poly.entity_id
_entity_poly.type
_entity_poly.pdbx_seq_one_letter_code
_entity_poly.pdbx_strand_id
1 'polypeptide(L)'
;MKNFTNNGNLGKFSFLLLSISLFVGFYFNETASGIGAKADFYNYWPWVLDLKDNFYIPGTKYGTLHLPLHYMILSKLNLVFTDTYFLRLFFCFISIFVPFLFYLNLKIKFRSTEENKLWLLASLTFLFPSFRYSSIWANGHITALIFFLLSTLFFLKWLEKRNYETLSLNLILQVIFLSLAVYTRQYYALFFIYLMIVYFQKLKLNTFIKLALVILVLSLPGFWIIYSTPSVLKVTFSKELSTSLLINASIMAFYLIPIFACIFINNRKILNNNKKQLLILTFFSILLVSFLSLLFEYNFKIGGGFFLKLSVMIFKNNFLFYLTSIIGFILLSYLSIEDKNNFILIVILLIGFSAYMIFQKYFEPMFFFIFFLIFNSKLAPEFLKNYKNLLYLYIYVFFYFTSAIINDFLSITANL
;
A
#
# COMPACT_ATOMS: atom_id res chain seq x y z
N MET A 1 8.98 -7.46 -32.89
CA MET A 1 8.58 -7.68 -31.49
C MET A 1 8.66 -9.14 -31.01
N LYS A 2 8.66 -10.15 -31.89
CA LYS A 2 8.78 -11.57 -31.48
C LYS A 2 10.13 -11.95 -30.83
N ASN A 3 11.21 -11.23 -31.10
CA ASN A 3 12.56 -11.57 -30.58
C ASN A 3 12.85 -11.05 -29.16
N PHE A 4 12.04 -10.12 -28.62
CA PHE A 4 12.21 -9.63 -27.25
C PHE A 4 11.63 -10.58 -26.19
N THR A 5 10.76 -11.50 -26.58
CA THR A 5 10.07 -12.41 -25.66
C THR A 5 10.91 -13.63 -25.24
N ASN A 6 12.02 -13.92 -25.93
CA ASN A 6 12.88 -15.08 -25.66
C ASN A 6 14.00 -14.82 -24.62
N ASN A 7 14.18 -13.57 -24.15
CA ASN A 7 15.13 -13.28 -23.09
C ASN A 7 14.50 -13.58 -21.72
N GLY A 8 14.61 -14.81 -21.25
CA GLY A 8 14.14 -15.28 -19.93
C GLY A 8 14.68 -14.48 -18.71
N ASN A 9 15.48 -13.46 -18.96
CA ASN A 9 16.13 -12.63 -17.92
C ASN A 9 15.68 -11.16 -17.91
N LEU A 10 14.81 -10.72 -18.83
CA LEU A 10 14.40 -9.31 -18.91
C LEU A 10 13.83 -8.77 -17.58
N GLY A 11 13.00 -9.56 -16.90
CA GLY A 11 12.41 -9.17 -15.62
C GLY A 11 13.47 -9.05 -14.50
N LYS A 12 14.39 -9.98 -14.42
CA LYS A 12 15.51 -9.93 -13.45
C LYS A 12 16.44 -8.75 -13.74
N PHE A 13 16.71 -8.50 -15.01
CA PHE A 13 17.51 -7.35 -15.45
C PHE A 13 16.80 -6.02 -15.09
N SER A 14 15.50 -5.92 -15.37
CA SER A 14 14.70 -4.76 -14.96
C SER A 14 14.72 -4.55 -13.43
N PHE A 15 14.59 -5.64 -12.66
CA PHE A 15 14.68 -5.57 -11.20
C PHE A 15 16.03 -5.03 -10.74
N LEU A 16 17.13 -5.55 -11.28
CA LEU A 16 18.48 -5.07 -10.95
C LEU A 16 18.68 -3.61 -11.34
N LEU A 17 18.31 -3.23 -12.58
CA LEU A 17 18.48 -1.87 -13.08
C LEU A 17 17.69 -0.85 -12.22
N LEU A 18 16.43 -1.16 -11.89
CA LEU A 18 15.60 -0.28 -11.09
C LEU A 18 16.02 -0.25 -9.62
N SER A 19 16.57 -1.35 -9.08
CA SER A 19 17.19 -1.31 -7.74
C SER A 19 18.42 -0.40 -7.71
N ILE A 20 19.27 -0.43 -8.76
CA ILE A 20 20.39 0.51 -8.88
C ILE A 20 19.88 1.95 -8.95
N SER A 21 18.78 2.22 -9.68
CA SER A 21 18.21 3.56 -9.75
C SER A 21 17.76 4.10 -8.38
N LEU A 22 17.39 3.23 -7.45
CA LEU A 22 17.06 3.63 -6.08
C LEU A 22 18.29 4.17 -5.33
N PHE A 23 19.47 3.55 -5.51
CA PHE A 23 20.71 4.06 -4.91
C PHE A 23 21.19 5.35 -5.58
N VAL A 24 20.92 5.53 -6.88
CA VAL A 24 21.14 6.82 -7.54
C VAL A 24 20.25 7.89 -6.88
N GLY A 25 18.97 7.60 -6.66
CA GLY A 25 18.07 8.50 -5.93
C GLY A 25 18.54 8.78 -4.49
N PHE A 26 19.08 7.76 -3.80
CA PHE A 26 19.68 7.94 -2.47
C PHE A 26 20.88 8.91 -2.51
N TYR A 27 21.78 8.76 -3.47
CA TYR A 27 22.94 9.64 -3.63
C TYR A 27 22.52 11.11 -3.84
N PHE A 28 21.48 11.36 -4.63
CA PHE A 28 20.91 12.69 -4.86
C PHE A 28 19.94 13.16 -3.78
N ASN A 29 19.74 12.40 -2.69
CA ASN A 29 18.76 12.68 -1.63
C ASN A 29 17.34 12.93 -2.17
N GLU A 30 16.91 12.10 -3.14
CA GLU A 30 15.59 12.19 -3.75
C GLU A 30 14.47 12.25 -2.70
N THR A 31 13.55 13.20 -2.86
CA THR A 31 12.40 13.39 -2.00
C THR A 31 11.06 13.15 -2.70
N ALA A 32 11.02 13.21 -4.02
CA ALA A 32 9.94 12.90 -4.98
C ALA A 32 8.48 13.26 -4.59
N SER A 33 8.26 13.86 -3.43
CA SER A 33 6.93 14.27 -2.93
C SER A 33 7.00 15.54 -2.08
N GLY A 34 8.00 16.38 -2.36
CA GLY A 34 8.33 17.49 -1.51
C GLY A 34 9.07 17.07 -0.22
N ILE A 35 9.34 17.99 0.65
CA ILE A 35 10.19 17.82 1.84
C ILE A 35 9.69 16.71 2.81
N GLY A 36 8.47 16.16 2.60
CA GLY A 36 7.74 15.35 3.56
C GLY A 36 8.51 14.15 4.18
N ALA A 37 9.14 13.28 3.37
CA ALA A 37 9.84 12.12 3.93
C ALA A 37 11.13 12.50 4.64
N LYS A 38 11.85 13.53 4.12
CA LYS A 38 13.02 14.11 4.79
C LYS A 38 12.63 14.77 6.10
N ALA A 39 11.58 15.58 6.10
CA ALA A 39 11.06 16.20 7.32
C ALA A 39 10.57 15.15 8.33
N ASP A 40 9.84 14.12 7.88
CA ASP A 40 9.44 13.02 8.74
C ASP A 40 10.67 12.39 9.43
N PHE A 41 11.75 12.09 8.68
CA PHE A 41 12.97 11.50 9.23
C PHE A 41 13.57 12.35 10.35
N TYR A 42 13.77 13.64 10.11
CA TYR A 42 14.35 14.53 11.12
C TYR A 42 13.41 14.80 12.30
N ASN A 43 12.09 14.82 12.07
CA ASN A 43 11.11 15.03 13.13
C ASN A 43 11.03 13.86 14.13
N TYR A 44 11.21 12.63 13.69
CA TYR A 44 11.19 11.49 14.62
C TYR A 44 12.58 11.03 15.09
N TRP A 45 13.66 11.59 14.52
CA TRP A 45 15.02 11.20 14.89
C TRP A 45 15.35 11.39 16.39
N PRO A 46 14.92 12.49 17.07
CA PRO A 46 15.10 12.63 18.50
C PRO A 46 14.53 11.46 19.31
N TRP A 47 13.41 10.90 18.90
CA TRP A 47 12.83 9.73 19.59
C TRP A 47 13.59 8.43 19.31
N VAL A 48 14.18 8.30 18.13
CA VAL A 48 15.09 7.18 17.83
C VAL A 48 16.30 7.22 18.77
N LEU A 49 16.84 8.40 19.05
CA LEU A 49 17.95 8.57 19.98
C LEU A 49 17.51 8.30 21.43
N ASP A 50 16.36 8.79 21.85
CA ASP A 50 15.82 8.53 23.19
C ASP A 50 15.61 7.02 23.44
N LEU A 51 15.07 6.30 22.47
CA LEU A 51 14.88 4.85 22.54
C LEU A 51 16.18 4.03 22.50
N LYS A 52 17.32 4.67 22.24
CA LYS A 52 18.63 4.01 22.28
C LYS A 52 19.01 3.64 23.71
N ASP A 53 18.80 4.56 24.62
CA ASP A 53 19.22 4.44 26.02
C ASP A 53 18.03 4.00 26.91
N ASN A 54 16.81 4.30 26.50
CA ASN A 54 15.59 3.99 27.21
C ASN A 54 14.77 2.95 26.44
N PHE A 55 14.31 1.92 27.16
CA PHE A 55 13.25 1.07 26.61
C PHE A 55 11.94 1.88 26.58
N TYR A 56 11.06 1.60 25.60
CA TYR A 56 9.77 2.28 25.51
C TYR A 56 9.04 2.28 26.86
N ILE A 57 8.91 3.46 27.47
CA ILE A 57 8.13 3.68 28.69
C ILE A 57 6.84 4.40 28.29
N PRO A 58 5.65 3.77 28.49
CA PRO A 58 4.37 4.40 28.21
C PRO A 58 4.18 5.67 29.02
N GLY A 59 3.54 6.68 28.42
CA GLY A 59 3.26 7.95 29.07
C GLY A 59 4.43 8.95 29.06
N THR A 60 5.63 8.56 28.62
CA THR A 60 6.68 9.53 28.30
C THR A 60 6.25 10.37 27.08
N LYS A 61 6.95 11.50 26.85
CA LYS A 61 6.69 12.40 25.70
C LYS A 61 6.98 11.72 24.35
N TYR A 62 6.41 10.54 24.13
CA TYR A 62 6.43 9.84 22.84
C TYR A 62 5.57 10.62 21.86
N GLY A 63 6.21 11.50 21.12
CA GLY A 63 5.52 12.46 20.27
C GLY A 63 5.11 11.91 18.90
N THR A 64 5.32 10.60 18.60
CA THR A 64 4.88 10.04 17.33
C THR A 64 3.41 9.66 17.39
N LEU A 65 2.77 9.76 16.23
CA LEU A 65 1.39 9.35 16.00
C LEU A 65 1.30 7.88 15.57
N HIS A 66 2.42 7.16 15.59
CA HIS A 66 2.54 5.77 15.13
C HIS A 66 3.06 4.88 16.25
N LEU A 67 2.75 3.59 16.18
CA LEU A 67 3.26 2.59 17.09
C LEU A 67 4.80 2.44 16.98
N PRO A 68 5.52 2.07 18.05
CA PRO A 68 6.94 2.34 18.23
C PRO A 68 7.90 1.41 17.49
N LEU A 69 7.46 0.27 16.94
CA LEU A 69 8.35 -0.79 16.49
C LEU A 69 9.41 -0.31 15.48
N HIS A 70 9.02 0.52 14.52
CA HIS A 70 9.98 1.05 13.54
C HIS A 70 11.08 1.88 14.21
N TYR A 71 10.73 2.75 15.14
CA TYR A 71 11.68 3.61 15.83
C TYR A 71 12.60 2.81 16.74
N MET A 72 12.10 1.75 17.38
CA MET A 72 12.91 0.81 18.16
C MET A 72 13.92 0.08 17.25
N ILE A 73 13.52 -0.34 16.04
CA ILE A 73 14.43 -0.96 15.07
C ILE A 73 15.52 0.03 14.66
N LEU A 74 15.17 1.27 14.30
CA LEU A 74 16.15 2.30 13.92
C LEU A 74 17.09 2.63 15.08
N SER A 75 16.57 2.69 16.31
CA SER A 75 17.35 2.93 17.52
C SER A 75 18.42 1.86 17.72
N LYS A 76 18.09 0.58 17.55
CA LYS A 76 19.05 -0.52 17.64
C LYS A 76 20.02 -0.56 16.46
N LEU A 77 19.59 -0.22 15.26
CA LEU A 77 20.48 -0.03 14.12
C LEU A 77 21.47 1.12 14.31
N ASN A 78 21.06 2.20 15.02
CA ASN A 78 21.93 3.33 15.33
C ASN A 78 23.07 2.98 16.32
N LEU A 79 22.99 1.87 17.03
CA LEU A 79 24.11 1.34 17.80
C LEU A 79 25.25 0.83 16.92
N VAL A 80 24.91 0.34 15.71
CA VAL A 80 25.86 -0.18 14.73
C VAL A 80 26.27 0.92 13.74
N PHE A 81 25.32 1.69 13.26
CA PHE A 81 25.50 2.77 12.31
C PHE A 81 25.28 4.12 13.01
N THR A 82 26.32 4.67 13.63
CA THR A 82 26.25 5.94 14.38
C THR A 82 25.95 7.15 13.47
N ASP A 83 26.40 7.08 12.21
CA ASP A 83 26.10 8.10 11.21
C ASP A 83 24.75 7.77 10.51
N THR A 84 23.87 8.75 10.48
CA THR A 84 22.54 8.67 9.85
C THR A 84 22.63 8.37 8.34
N TYR A 85 23.70 8.78 7.67
CA TYR A 85 23.91 8.49 6.25
C TYR A 85 24.04 6.96 6.03
N PHE A 86 24.92 6.29 6.77
CA PHE A 86 25.13 4.85 6.65
C PHE A 86 23.92 4.05 7.13
N LEU A 87 23.22 4.53 8.17
CA LEU A 87 21.96 3.91 8.61
C LEU A 87 20.90 3.97 7.51
N ARG A 88 20.70 5.13 6.88
CA ARG A 88 19.78 5.30 5.77
C ARG A 88 20.18 4.46 4.55
N LEU A 89 21.47 4.40 4.23
CA LEU A 89 21.98 3.55 3.16
C LEU A 89 21.68 2.07 3.41
N PHE A 90 21.93 1.59 4.63
CA PHE A 90 21.58 0.23 5.02
C PHE A 90 20.08 -0.04 4.91
N PHE A 91 19.27 0.93 5.35
CA PHE A 91 17.81 0.81 5.23
C PHE A 91 17.35 0.81 3.77
N CYS A 92 18.00 1.57 2.90
CA CYS A 92 17.76 1.55 1.47
C CYS A 92 18.05 0.15 0.87
N PHE A 93 19.10 -0.55 1.31
CA PHE A 93 19.33 -1.97 0.95
C PHE A 93 18.21 -2.88 1.44
N ILE A 94 17.78 -2.73 2.70
CA ILE A 94 16.67 -3.52 3.25
C ILE A 94 15.38 -3.31 2.44
N SER A 95 15.14 -2.13 1.91
CA SER A 95 13.93 -1.83 1.16
C SER A 95 13.78 -2.65 -0.13
N ILE A 96 14.87 -3.18 -0.69
CA ILE A 96 14.84 -4.08 -1.86
C ILE A 96 14.08 -5.37 -1.54
N PHE A 97 14.00 -5.76 -0.27
CA PHE A 97 13.18 -6.91 0.13
C PHE A 97 11.69 -6.71 -0.15
N VAL A 98 11.18 -5.48 -0.20
CA VAL A 98 9.75 -5.22 -0.51
C VAL A 98 9.37 -5.74 -1.90
N PRO A 99 9.96 -5.27 -3.02
CA PRO A 99 9.64 -5.81 -4.33
C PRO A 99 10.05 -7.28 -4.49
N PHE A 100 11.09 -7.76 -3.80
CA PHE A 100 11.45 -9.16 -3.80
C PHE A 100 10.39 -10.04 -3.12
N LEU A 101 9.89 -9.66 -1.96
CA LEU A 101 8.80 -10.35 -1.27
C LEU A 101 7.51 -10.28 -2.10
N PHE A 102 7.25 -9.17 -2.77
CA PHE A 102 6.12 -9.07 -3.69
C PHE A 102 6.24 -10.10 -4.80
N TYR A 103 7.41 -10.23 -5.43
CA TYR A 103 7.67 -11.28 -6.42
C TYR A 103 7.42 -12.70 -5.87
N LEU A 104 7.91 -13.00 -4.65
CA LEU A 104 7.69 -14.32 -4.03
C LEU A 104 6.20 -14.62 -3.81
N ASN A 105 5.43 -13.62 -3.38
CA ASN A 105 3.98 -13.72 -3.23
C ASN A 105 3.29 -13.98 -4.58
N LEU A 106 3.67 -13.21 -5.62
CA LEU A 106 3.15 -13.39 -6.98
C LEU A 106 3.42 -14.80 -7.51
N LYS A 107 4.61 -15.33 -7.27
CA LYS A 107 5.00 -16.69 -7.69
C LYS A 107 4.11 -17.78 -7.07
N ILE A 108 3.67 -17.60 -5.82
CA ILE A 108 2.72 -18.51 -5.18
C ILE A 108 1.33 -18.36 -5.79
N LYS A 109 0.86 -17.12 -5.96
CA LYS A 109 -0.52 -16.86 -6.42
C LYS A 109 -0.72 -17.16 -7.91
N PHE A 110 0.27 -16.87 -8.76
CA PHE A 110 0.19 -16.96 -10.22
C PHE A 110 1.19 -17.99 -10.79
N ARG A 111 1.12 -19.23 -10.33
CA ARG A 111 2.05 -20.32 -10.71
C ARG A 111 2.12 -20.63 -12.20
N SER A 112 1.03 -20.43 -12.94
CA SER A 112 0.97 -20.65 -14.38
C SER A 112 1.47 -19.46 -15.20
N THR A 113 1.80 -18.34 -14.56
CA THR A 113 2.30 -17.14 -15.25
C THR A 113 3.82 -17.24 -15.40
N GLU A 114 4.32 -16.80 -16.55
CA GLU A 114 5.76 -16.75 -16.84
C GLU A 114 6.49 -15.92 -15.76
N GLU A 115 7.56 -16.50 -15.22
CA GLU A 115 8.35 -15.90 -14.14
C GLU A 115 8.86 -14.49 -14.49
N ASN A 116 9.21 -14.28 -15.75
CA ASN A 116 9.69 -13.00 -16.27
C ASN A 116 8.65 -11.87 -16.10
N LYS A 117 7.36 -12.16 -16.31
CA LYS A 117 6.27 -11.20 -16.10
C LYS A 117 6.12 -10.84 -14.62
N LEU A 118 6.29 -11.82 -13.73
CA LEU A 118 6.21 -11.61 -12.28
C LEU A 118 7.36 -10.72 -11.79
N TRP A 119 8.58 -10.93 -12.29
CA TRP A 119 9.73 -10.05 -12.00
C TRP A 119 9.49 -8.63 -12.52
N LEU A 120 8.98 -8.48 -13.75
CA LEU A 120 8.62 -7.17 -14.31
C LEU A 120 7.57 -6.47 -13.44
N LEU A 121 6.51 -7.17 -13.04
CA LEU A 121 5.48 -6.57 -12.17
C LEU A 121 6.06 -6.15 -10.82
N ALA A 122 6.92 -6.97 -10.22
CA ALA A 122 7.55 -6.67 -8.94
C ALA A 122 8.50 -5.47 -9.04
N SER A 123 9.26 -5.36 -10.11
CA SER A 123 10.22 -4.27 -10.30
C SER A 123 9.56 -2.90 -10.50
N LEU A 124 8.27 -2.85 -10.91
CA LEU A 124 7.50 -1.59 -10.93
C LEU A 124 7.45 -0.89 -9.57
N THR A 125 7.58 -1.63 -8.47
CA THR A 125 7.60 -1.06 -7.12
C THR A 125 8.69 0.01 -6.97
N PHE A 126 9.83 -0.13 -7.65
CA PHE A 126 10.92 0.84 -7.61
C PHE A 126 10.59 2.18 -8.30
N LEU A 127 9.54 2.24 -9.12
CA LEU A 127 9.10 3.46 -9.80
C LEU A 127 8.02 4.21 -9.01
N PHE A 128 7.48 3.64 -7.93
CA PHE A 128 6.52 4.35 -7.10
C PHE A 128 7.23 5.40 -6.23
N PRO A 129 6.89 6.70 -6.37
CA PRO A 129 7.53 7.78 -5.63
C PRO A 129 7.51 7.56 -4.12
N SER A 130 6.37 7.16 -3.56
CA SER A 130 6.23 6.95 -2.11
C SER A 130 7.10 5.80 -1.59
N PHE A 131 7.29 4.74 -2.38
CA PHE A 131 8.22 3.68 -2.05
C PHE A 131 9.68 4.21 -2.03
N ARG A 132 10.09 4.93 -3.08
CA ARG A 132 11.46 5.42 -3.22
C ARG A 132 11.88 6.33 -2.07
N TYR A 133 11.15 7.42 -1.85
CA TYR A 133 11.54 8.33 -0.78
C TYR A 133 11.39 7.72 0.62
N SER A 134 10.42 6.80 0.83
CA SER A 134 10.33 6.06 2.09
C SER A 134 11.53 5.13 2.31
N SER A 135 12.08 4.56 1.24
CA SER A 135 13.29 3.76 1.27
C SER A 135 14.53 4.60 1.57
N ILE A 136 14.68 5.74 0.90
CA ILE A 136 15.81 6.65 1.00
C ILE A 136 15.87 7.33 2.38
N TRP A 137 14.72 7.67 2.94
CA TRP A 137 14.61 8.38 4.22
C TRP A 137 14.20 7.46 5.39
N ALA A 138 14.48 6.15 5.26
CA ALA A 138 14.26 5.15 6.31
C ALA A 138 12.89 5.30 7.00
N ASN A 139 11.80 5.42 6.21
CA ASN A 139 10.48 5.65 6.77
C ASN A 139 9.80 4.33 7.19
N GLY A 140 9.01 4.37 8.26
CA GLY A 140 8.28 3.21 8.80
C GLY A 140 7.33 2.52 7.82
N HIS A 141 6.95 3.16 6.71
CA HIS A 141 6.17 2.50 5.65
C HIS A 141 6.88 1.27 5.08
N ILE A 142 8.21 1.33 4.87
CA ILE A 142 8.98 0.21 4.33
C ILE A 142 8.98 -0.98 5.30
N THR A 143 9.23 -0.72 6.59
CA THR A 143 9.21 -1.76 7.63
C THR A 143 7.84 -2.43 7.70
N ALA A 144 6.77 -1.64 7.67
CA ALA A 144 5.40 -2.17 7.67
C ALA A 144 5.09 -2.99 6.42
N LEU A 145 5.54 -2.55 5.23
CA LEU A 145 5.35 -3.28 3.97
C LEU A 145 6.10 -4.63 3.97
N ILE A 146 7.33 -4.68 4.51
CA ILE A 146 8.07 -5.94 4.64
C ILE A 146 7.27 -6.93 5.49
N PHE A 147 6.81 -6.52 6.66
CA PHE A 147 6.03 -7.38 7.53
C PHE A 147 4.67 -7.75 6.92
N PHE A 148 4.00 -6.83 6.26
CA PHE A 148 2.75 -7.10 5.57
C PHE A 148 2.92 -8.13 4.43
N LEU A 149 3.98 -7.99 3.62
CA LEU A 149 4.25 -8.94 2.54
C LEU A 149 4.69 -10.33 3.06
N LEU A 150 5.43 -10.39 4.17
CA LEU A 150 5.71 -11.65 4.87
C LEU A 150 4.42 -12.29 5.39
N SER A 151 3.54 -11.49 6.02
CA SER A 151 2.22 -11.96 6.44
C SER A 151 1.42 -12.53 5.26
N THR A 152 1.37 -11.79 4.14
CA THR A 152 0.66 -12.23 2.93
C THR A 152 1.29 -13.50 2.33
N LEU A 153 2.61 -13.64 2.37
CA LEU A 153 3.33 -14.82 1.91
C LEU A 153 2.89 -16.08 2.68
N PHE A 154 2.82 -15.99 4.00
CA PHE A 154 2.39 -17.10 4.83
C PHE A 154 0.88 -17.36 4.72
N PHE A 155 0.07 -16.31 4.51
CA PHE A 155 -1.35 -16.45 4.20
C PHE A 155 -1.57 -17.23 2.90
N LEU A 156 -0.87 -16.88 1.81
CA LEU A 156 -0.97 -17.59 0.54
C LEU A 156 -0.49 -19.04 0.65
N LYS A 157 0.63 -19.31 1.36
CA LYS A 157 1.11 -20.66 1.63
C LYS A 157 0.12 -21.50 2.44
N TRP A 158 -0.59 -20.88 3.38
CA TRP A 158 -1.64 -21.56 4.13
C TRP A 158 -2.83 -21.90 3.24
N LEU A 159 -3.31 -20.94 2.43
CA LEU A 159 -4.41 -21.19 1.48
C LEU A 159 -4.09 -22.32 0.50
N GLU A 160 -2.85 -22.41 0.07
CA GLU A 160 -2.37 -23.44 -0.85
C GLU A 160 -2.42 -24.85 -0.25
N LYS A 161 -1.98 -24.99 1.00
CA LYS A 161 -1.94 -26.30 1.69
C LYS A 161 -3.32 -26.89 2.00
N ARG A 162 -4.39 -26.07 1.96
CA ARG A 162 -5.78 -26.44 2.24
C ARG A 162 -5.99 -27.23 3.53
N ASN A 163 -5.04 -27.13 4.47
CA ASN A 163 -5.18 -27.73 5.79
C ASN A 163 -5.87 -26.73 6.72
N TYR A 164 -7.18 -26.90 6.90
CA TYR A 164 -8.03 -26.01 7.69
C TYR A 164 -8.39 -26.60 9.05
N GLU A 165 -7.89 -27.78 9.39
CA GLU A 165 -8.24 -28.49 10.62
C GLU A 165 -7.32 -28.17 11.79
N THR A 166 -6.04 -27.86 11.49
CA THR A 166 -5.02 -27.64 12.51
C THR A 166 -4.44 -26.24 12.45
N LEU A 167 -4.00 -25.75 13.60
CA LEU A 167 -3.26 -24.50 13.71
C LEU A 167 -1.85 -24.70 13.13
N SER A 168 -1.71 -24.40 11.83
CA SER A 168 -0.44 -24.57 11.11
C SER A 168 0.56 -23.46 11.42
N LEU A 169 1.86 -23.76 11.29
CA LEU A 169 2.94 -22.79 11.43
C LEU A 169 2.74 -21.58 10.48
N ASN A 170 2.25 -21.81 9.26
CA ASN A 170 1.97 -20.71 8.31
C ASN A 170 0.94 -19.72 8.86
N LEU A 171 -0.14 -20.21 9.53
CA LEU A 171 -1.12 -19.33 10.16
C LEU A 171 -0.51 -18.51 11.31
N ILE A 172 0.29 -19.16 12.16
CA ILE A 172 0.94 -18.47 13.29
C ILE A 172 1.89 -17.40 12.77
N LEU A 173 2.76 -17.73 11.81
CA LEU A 173 3.72 -16.77 11.22
C LEU A 173 3.00 -15.62 10.51
N GLN A 174 1.89 -15.93 9.82
CA GLN A 174 1.06 -14.92 9.18
C GLN A 174 0.55 -13.88 10.18
N VAL A 175 -0.01 -14.33 11.30
CA VAL A 175 -0.56 -13.47 12.36
C VAL A 175 0.55 -12.68 13.06
N ILE A 176 1.71 -13.30 13.34
CA ILE A 176 2.86 -12.62 13.93
C ILE A 176 3.34 -11.50 13.01
N PHE A 177 3.56 -11.76 11.73
CA PHE A 177 4.04 -10.73 10.81
C PHE A 177 3.02 -9.61 10.57
N LEU A 178 1.71 -9.92 10.56
CA LEU A 178 0.70 -8.88 10.51
C LEU A 178 0.71 -8.02 11.78
N SER A 179 0.86 -8.62 12.95
CA SER A 179 1.00 -7.89 14.22
C SER A 179 2.23 -6.97 14.21
N LEU A 180 3.36 -7.42 13.68
CA LEU A 180 4.56 -6.58 13.51
C LEU A 180 4.31 -5.40 12.53
N ALA A 181 3.54 -5.62 11.46
CA ALA A 181 3.11 -4.53 10.58
C ALA A 181 2.24 -3.52 11.33
N VAL A 182 1.30 -3.99 12.16
CA VAL A 182 0.46 -3.14 13.04
C VAL A 182 1.31 -2.33 14.01
N TYR A 183 2.29 -2.94 14.68
CA TYR A 183 3.20 -2.27 15.61
C TYR A 183 4.10 -1.23 14.94
N THR A 184 4.19 -1.27 13.62
CA THR A 184 4.86 -0.24 12.83
C THR A 184 3.90 0.84 12.36
N ARG A 185 2.71 0.44 11.88
CA ARG A 185 1.66 1.31 11.34
C ARG A 185 0.28 0.75 11.70
N GLN A 186 -0.40 1.40 12.63
CA GLN A 186 -1.65 0.92 13.25
C GLN A 186 -2.79 0.59 12.27
N TYR A 187 -2.83 1.21 11.10
CA TYR A 187 -3.88 0.94 10.12
C TYR A 187 -3.86 -0.48 9.54
N TYR A 188 -2.73 -1.19 9.65
CA TYR A 188 -2.67 -2.61 9.28
C TYR A 188 -3.55 -3.49 10.21
N ALA A 189 -3.95 -3.01 11.39
CA ALA A 189 -4.87 -3.72 12.27
C ALA A 189 -6.22 -4.03 11.59
N LEU A 190 -6.65 -3.18 10.66
CA LEU A 190 -7.90 -3.36 9.93
C LEU A 190 -7.90 -4.63 9.06
N PHE A 191 -6.73 -5.08 8.60
CA PHE A 191 -6.65 -6.32 7.85
C PHE A 191 -6.96 -7.56 8.70
N PHE A 192 -6.83 -7.47 10.04
CA PHE A 192 -7.32 -8.54 10.91
C PHE A 192 -8.82 -8.74 10.78
N ILE A 193 -9.62 -7.69 10.55
CA ILE A 193 -11.07 -7.81 10.34
C ILE A 193 -11.35 -8.69 9.11
N TYR A 194 -10.70 -8.39 7.99
CA TYR A 194 -10.81 -9.18 6.76
C TYR A 194 -10.37 -10.63 6.99
N LEU A 195 -9.21 -10.83 7.58
CA LEU A 195 -8.64 -12.16 7.79
C LEU A 195 -9.45 -12.99 8.77
N MET A 196 -9.98 -12.40 9.85
CA MET A 196 -10.86 -13.10 10.79
C MET A 196 -12.12 -13.63 10.12
N ILE A 197 -12.70 -12.88 9.18
CA ILE A 197 -13.84 -13.36 8.39
C ILE A 197 -13.42 -14.53 7.50
N VAL A 198 -12.28 -14.43 6.81
CA VAL A 198 -11.75 -15.53 5.98
C VAL A 198 -11.43 -16.77 6.82
N TYR A 199 -10.88 -16.59 8.02
CA TYR A 199 -10.59 -17.70 8.94
C TYR A 199 -11.85 -18.35 9.46
N PHE A 200 -12.84 -17.55 9.87
CA PHE A 200 -14.13 -18.06 10.32
C PHE A 200 -14.84 -18.91 9.23
N GLN A 201 -14.72 -18.48 7.96
CA GLN A 201 -15.30 -19.22 6.83
C GLN A 201 -14.58 -20.54 6.51
N LYS A 202 -13.29 -20.65 6.83
CA LYS A 202 -12.46 -21.78 6.37
C LYS A 202 -12.03 -22.74 7.47
N LEU A 203 -11.76 -22.26 8.69
CA LEU A 203 -11.25 -23.08 9.79
C LEU A 203 -12.36 -23.79 10.53
N LYS A 204 -12.06 -24.96 11.09
CA LYS A 204 -12.90 -25.56 12.14
C LYS A 204 -12.97 -24.64 13.35
N LEU A 205 -14.13 -24.55 14.01
CA LEU A 205 -14.37 -23.62 15.11
C LEU A 205 -13.29 -23.68 16.22
N ASN A 206 -12.87 -24.88 16.63
CA ASN A 206 -11.83 -25.05 17.64
C ASN A 206 -10.48 -24.45 17.20
N THR A 207 -10.11 -24.63 15.93
CA THR A 207 -8.87 -24.04 15.36
C THR A 207 -8.98 -22.53 15.26
N PHE A 208 -10.15 -22.03 14.86
CA PHE A 208 -10.44 -20.59 14.82
C PHE A 208 -10.33 -19.95 16.20
N ILE A 209 -10.91 -20.56 17.26
CA ILE A 209 -10.81 -20.06 18.65
C ILE A 209 -9.34 -20.01 19.10
N LYS A 210 -8.56 -21.07 18.85
CA LYS A 210 -7.12 -21.08 19.17
C LYS A 210 -6.36 -19.95 18.48
N LEU A 211 -6.65 -19.71 17.19
CA LEU A 211 -6.04 -18.62 16.43
C LEU A 211 -6.46 -17.25 16.97
N ALA A 212 -7.74 -17.07 17.31
CA ALA A 212 -8.25 -15.85 17.92
C ALA A 212 -7.56 -15.53 19.26
N LEU A 213 -7.30 -16.56 20.09
CA LEU A 213 -6.53 -16.41 21.33
C LEU A 213 -5.08 -15.96 21.05
N VAL A 214 -4.43 -16.52 20.04
CA VAL A 214 -3.08 -16.07 19.63
C VAL A 214 -3.11 -14.60 19.21
N ILE A 215 -4.10 -14.20 18.41
CA ILE A 215 -4.27 -12.79 17.99
C ILE A 215 -4.49 -11.89 19.20
N LEU A 216 -5.34 -12.31 20.15
CA LEU A 216 -5.61 -11.57 21.38
C LEU A 216 -4.32 -11.36 22.18
N VAL A 217 -3.53 -12.40 22.42
CA VAL A 217 -2.24 -12.30 23.14
C VAL A 217 -1.29 -11.36 22.44
N LEU A 218 -1.16 -11.46 21.10
CA LEU A 218 -0.31 -10.58 20.32
C LEU A 218 -0.81 -9.12 20.30
N SER A 219 -2.08 -8.86 20.58
CA SER A 219 -2.65 -7.51 20.61
C SER A 219 -2.44 -6.80 21.96
N LEU A 220 -2.17 -7.53 23.06
CA LEU A 220 -2.06 -6.98 24.41
C LEU A 220 -1.03 -5.83 24.53
N PRO A 221 0.21 -5.95 24.01
CA PRO A 221 1.15 -4.83 24.06
C PRO A 221 0.63 -3.59 23.31
N GLY A 222 -0.08 -3.78 22.20
CA GLY A 222 -0.68 -2.68 21.44
C GLY A 222 -1.78 -1.96 22.21
N PHE A 223 -2.66 -2.69 22.86
CA PHE A 223 -3.69 -2.12 23.73
C PHE A 223 -3.07 -1.35 24.89
N TRP A 224 -2.02 -1.89 25.50
CA TRP A 224 -1.32 -1.22 26.58
C TRP A 224 -0.67 0.11 26.13
N ILE A 225 -0.02 0.12 24.95
CA ILE A 225 0.54 1.32 24.34
C ILE A 225 -0.54 2.37 24.08
N ILE A 226 -1.67 1.96 23.49
CA ILE A 226 -2.80 2.86 23.17
C ILE A 226 -3.42 3.42 24.47
N TYR A 227 -3.60 2.59 25.48
CA TYR A 227 -4.12 3.03 26.79
C TYR A 227 -3.20 4.05 27.45
N SER A 228 -1.90 3.81 27.44
CA SER A 228 -0.90 4.70 28.06
C SER A 228 -0.58 5.94 27.21
N THR A 229 -0.85 5.91 25.91
CA THR A 229 -0.57 7.02 24.97
C THR A 229 -1.78 7.29 24.06
N PRO A 230 -2.87 7.87 24.58
CA PRO A 230 -4.12 8.07 23.79
C PRO A 230 -3.96 8.95 22.55
N SER A 231 -2.87 9.73 22.43
CA SER A 231 -2.56 10.55 21.26
C SER A 231 -2.37 9.71 19.99
N VAL A 232 -1.98 8.45 20.11
CA VAL A 232 -1.86 7.51 18.98
C VAL A 232 -3.20 7.28 18.25
N LEU A 233 -4.33 7.34 18.98
CA LEU A 233 -5.66 7.18 18.37
C LEU A 233 -6.23 8.49 17.80
N LYS A 234 -5.89 9.64 18.40
CA LYS A 234 -6.50 10.94 18.05
C LYS A 234 -6.29 11.34 16.58
N VAL A 235 -5.25 10.87 15.94
CA VAL A 235 -4.86 11.22 14.56
C VAL A 235 -5.37 10.21 13.55
N THR A 236 -5.78 9.03 13.99
CA THR A 236 -6.14 7.92 13.11
C THR A 236 -7.54 8.09 12.50
N PHE A 237 -8.44 8.84 13.14
CA PHE A 237 -9.81 9.01 12.67
C PHE A 237 -10.14 10.49 12.43
N SER A 238 -10.43 10.81 11.15
CA SER A 238 -10.97 12.11 10.77
C SER A 238 -12.47 12.18 11.07
N LYS A 239 -12.95 13.39 11.37
CA LYS A 239 -14.39 13.63 11.56
C LYS A 239 -15.18 13.57 10.25
N GLU A 240 -14.53 13.65 9.11
CA GLU A 240 -15.16 13.83 7.79
C GLU A 240 -15.03 12.56 6.93
N LEU A 241 -15.94 11.61 7.20
CA LEU A 241 -15.99 10.35 6.44
C LEU A 241 -16.25 10.59 4.95
N SER A 242 -17.11 11.56 4.60
CA SER A 242 -17.45 11.92 3.23
C SER A 242 -16.22 12.29 2.40
N THR A 243 -15.39 13.17 2.93
CA THR A 243 -14.13 13.60 2.32
C THR A 243 -13.17 12.45 2.14
N SER A 244 -13.04 11.59 3.17
CA SER A 244 -12.15 10.44 3.12
C SER A 244 -12.56 9.42 2.07
N LEU A 245 -13.86 9.13 1.93
CA LEU A 245 -14.39 8.21 0.93
C LEU A 245 -14.05 8.64 -0.50
N LEU A 246 -14.25 9.93 -0.82
CA LEU A 246 -13.94 10.46 -2.15
C LEU A 246 -12.45 10.41 -2.47
N ILE A 247 -11.60 10.84 -1.53
CA ILE A 247 -10.14 10.84 -1.71
C ILE A 247 -9.62 9.41 -1.86
N ASN A 248 -10.05 8.49 -0.99
CA ASN A 248 -9.61 7.10 -1.02
C ASN A 248 -10.04 6.42 -2.32
N ALA A 249 -11.29 6.63 -2.78
CA ALA A 249 -11.77 6.11 -4.05
C ALA A 249 -10.94 6.65 -5.23
N SER A 250 -10.64 7.96 -5.26
CA SER A 250 -9.82 8.59 -6.30
C SER A 250 -8.37 8.07 -6.29
N ILE A 251 -7.77 7.86 -5.11
CA ILE A 251 -6.42 7.28 -5.00
C ILE A 251 -6.41 5.84 -5.50
N MET A 252 -7.39 5.03 -5.12
CA MET A 252 -7.48 3.64 -5.61
C MET A 252 -7.76 3.57 -7.10
N ALA A 253 -8.57 4.51 -7.64
CA ALA A 253 -8.78 4.64 -9.09
C ALA A 253 -7.46 4.85 -9.83
N PHE A 254 -6.53 5.62 -9.27
CA PHE A 254 -5.22 5.86 -9.88
C PHE A 254 -4.49 4.56 -10.23
N TYR A 255 -4.55 3.54 -9.37
CA TYR A 255 -3.90 2.23 -9.61
C TYR A 255 -4.74 1.29 -10.48
N LEU A 256 -6.07 1.41 -10.42
CA LEU A 256 -6.99 0.50 -11.14
C LEU A 256 -7.20 0.92 -12.59
N ILE A 257 -7.25 2.22 -12.89
CA ILE A 257 -7.51 2.75 -14.25
C ILE A 257 -6.59 2.10 -15.31
N PRO A 258 -5.24 2.09 -15.17
CA PRO A 258 -4.39 1.51 -16.21
C PRO A 258 -4.62 0.00 -16.38
N ILE A 259 -4.92 -0.72 -15.30
CA ILE A 259 -5.16 -2.17 -15.34
C ILE A 259 -6.46 -2.46 -16.09
N PHE A 260 -7.55 -1.79 -15.72
CA PHE A 260 -8.84 -1.95 -16.36
C PHE A 260 -8.84 -1.48 -17.83
N ALA A 261 -8.15 -0.37 -18.13
CA ALA A 261 -7.99 0.11 -19.48
C ALA A 261 -7.30 -0.93 -20.38
N CYS A 262 -6.21 -1.55 -19.91
CA CYS A 262 -5.52 -2.61 -20.62
C CYS A 262 -6.43 -3.81 -20.89
N ILE A 263 -7.22 -4.23 -19.91
CA ILE A 263 -8.15 -5.35 -20.03
C ILE A 263 -9.29 -4.99 -20.99
N PHE A 264 -9.84 -3.77 -20.87
CA PHE A 264 -10.91 -3.28 -21.74
C PHE A 264 -10.48 -3.26 -23.22
N ILE A 265 -9.25 -2.83 -23.50
CA ILE A 265 -8.71 -2.80 -24.86
C ILE A 265 -8.50 -4.21 -25.41
N ASN A 266 -7.94 -5.13 -24.60
CA ASN A 266 -7.52 -6.45 -25.07
C ASN A 266 -8.61 -7.53 -24.96
N ASN A 267 -9.54 -7.43 -24.01
CA ASN A 267 -10.57 -8.44 -23.77
C ASN A 267 -11.88 -7.86 -23.23
N ARG A 268 -12.60 -7.14 -24.09
CA ARG A 268 -13.89 -6.51 -23.77
C ARG A 268 -14.94 -7.50 -23.26
N LYS A 269 -14.85 -8.78 -23.63
CA LYS A 269 -15.85 -9.81 -23.26
C LYS A 269 -15.96 -9.99 -21.74
N ILE A 270 -14.85 -9.86 -20.99
CA ILE A 270 -14.85 -10.02 -19.53
C ILE A 270 -15.74 -8.96 -18.85
N LEU A 271 -15.70 -7.73 -19.35
CA LEU A 271 -16.51 -6.62 -18.80
C LEU A 271 -17.95 -6.65 -19.35
N ASN A 272 -18.16 -7.11 -20.58
CA ASN A 272 -19.48 -7.15 -21.21
C ASN A 272 -20.43 -8.16 -20.54
N ASN A 273 -19.93 -9.23 -19.95
CA ASN A 273 -20.75 -10.21 -19.24
C ASN A 273 -21.55 -9.59 -18.07
N ASN A 274 -21.12 -8.46 -17.55
CA ASN A 274 -21.74 -7.76 -16.43
C ASN A 274 -22.27 -6.37 -16.82
N LYS A 275 -22.55 -6.12 -18.10
CA LYS A 275 -22.90 -4.78 -18.61
C LYS A 275 -24.08 -4.14 -17.87
N LYS A 276 -25.15 -4.89 -17.58
CA LYS A 276 -26.31 -4.38 -16.83
C LYS A 276 -25.93 -3.96 -15.41
N GLN A 277 -25.13 -4.79 -14.73
CA GLN A 277 -24.63 -4.48 -13.38
C GLN A 277 -23.71 -3.25 -13.39
N LEU A 278 -22.81 -3.15 -14.39
CA LEU A 278 -21.96 -1.97 -14.55
C LEU A 278 -22.76 -0.69 -14.73
N LEU A 279 -23.83 -0.69 -15.49
CA LEU A 279 -24.71 0.48 -15.66
C LEU A 279 -25.36 0.88 -14.32
N ILE A 280 -25.86 -0.09 -13.56
CA ILE A 280 -26.44 0.14 -12.22
C ILE A 280 -25.39 0.71 -11.29
N LEU A 281 -24.19 0.12 -11.23
CA LEU A 281 -23.10 0.61 -10.40
C LEU A 281 -22.63 2.02 -10.78
N THR A 282 -22.61 2.32 -12.09
CA THR A 282 -22.28 3.66 -12.57
C THR A 282 -23.30 4.68 -12.07
N PHE A 283 -24.60 4.37 -12.18
CA PHE A 283 -25.68 5.25 -11.69
C PHE A 283 -25.55 5.51 -10.18
N PHE A 284 -25.38 4.45 -9.38
CA PHE A 284 -25.22 4.61 -7.92
C PHE A 284 -23.92 5.32 -7.55
N SER A 285 -22.83 5.10 -8.27
CA SER A 285 -21.56 5.81 -8.03
C SER A 285 -21.69 7.30 -8.32
N ILE A 286 -22.39 7.68 -9.39
CA ILE A 286 -22.67 9.09 -9.70
C ILE A 286 -23.51 9.73 -8.59
N LEU A 287 -24.59 9.08 -8.17
CA LEU A 287 -25.44 9.59 -7.09
C LEU A 287 -24.65 9.75 -5.78
N LEU A 288 -23.87 8.74 -5.41
CA LEU A 288 -23.05 8.76 -4.19
C LEU A 288 -22.04 9.91 -4.23
N VAL A 289 -21.29 10.06 -5.32
CA VAL A 289 -20.29 11.12 -5.45
C VAL A 289 -20.94 12.49 -5.50
N SER A 290 -22.10 12.64 -6.18
CA SER A 290 -22.84 13.89 -6.18
C SER A 290 -23.30 14.29 -4.78
N PHE A 291 -23.79 13.34 -3.98
CA PHE A 291 -24.16 13.59 -2.59
C PHE A 291 -22.93 13.94 -1.73
N LEU A 292 -21.84 13.14 -1.80
CA LEU A 292 -20.64 13.39 -1.01
C LEU A 292 -19.92 14.68 -1.40
N SER A 293 -20.05 15.12 -2.66
CA SER A 293 -19.43 16.36 -3.13
C SER A 293 -20.02 17.62 -2.48
N LEU A 294 -21.29 17.57 -2.04
CA LEU A 294 -21.94 18.67 -1.29
C LEU A 294 -21.33 18.83 0.12
N LEU A 295 -20.73 17.77 0.65
CA LEU A 295 -20.14 17.74 1.99
C LEU A 295 -18.59 17.75 1.92
N PHE A 296 -18.01 17.95 0.74
CA PHE A 296 -16.57 17.86 0.56
C PHE A 296 -15.87 19.14 0.96
N GLU A 297 -15.11 19.06 2.06
CA GLU A 297 -14.23 20.11 2.53
C GLU A 297 -12.81 19.55 2.74
N TYR A 298 -11.87 20.00 1.92
CA TYR A 298 -10.49 19.55 2.02
C TYR A 298 -9.47 20.61 1.61
N ASN A 299 -8.45 20.82 2.46
CA ASN A 299 -7.33 21.68 2.12
C ASN A 299 -6.34 20.92 1.20
N PHE A 300 -6.44 21.15 -0.12
CA PHE A 300 -5.63 20.50 -1.14
C PHE A 300 -4.12 20.78 -1.07
N LYS A 301 -3.68 21.79 -0.29
CA LYS A 301 -2.25 22.11 -0.12
C LYS A 301 -1.47 20.93 0.47
N ILE A 302 -2.11 20.12 1.32
CA ILE A 302 -1.47 19.00 2.01
C ILE A 302 -2.27 17.71 1.77
N GLY A 303 -1.67 16.70 1.14
CA GLY A 303 -2.34 15.42 0.86
C GLY A 303 -3.32 15.47 -0.31
N GLY A 304 -4.43 14.73 -0.23
CA GLY A 304 -5.53 14.67 -1.21
C GLY A 304 -5.32 13.76 -2.42
N GLY A 305 -4.13 13.20 -2.59
CA GLY A 305 -3.82 12.31 -3.71
C GLY A 305 -3.52 13.04 -5.03
N PHE A 306 -3.10 12.27 -6.03
CA PHE A 306 -2.64 12.78 -7.32
C PHE A 306 -3.74 13.51 -8.09
N PHE A 307 -4.91 12.91 -8.25
CA PHE A 307 -5.98 13.48 -9.08
C PHE A 307 -6.63 14.73 -8.48
N LEU A 308 -6.70 14.87 -7.15
CA LEU A 308 -7.17 16.11 -6.55
C LEU A 308 -6.22 17.26 -6.87
N LYS A 309 -4.91 17.06 -6.69
CA LYS A 309 -3.90 18.07 -7.02
C LYS A 309 -3.94 18.43 -8.49
N LEU A 310 -3.99 17.42 -9.38
CA LEU A 310 -4.05 17.62 -10.81
C LEU A 310 -5.32 18.38 -11.22
N SER A 311 -6.47 18.08 -10.61
CA SER A 311 -7.74 18.77 -10.85
C SER A 311 -7.65 20.24 -10.53
N VAL A 312 -7.12 20.59 -9.37
CA VAL A 312 -6.97 22.00 -8.96
C VAL A 312 -5.91 22.72 -9.79
N MET A 313 -4.82 22.05 -10.15
CA MET A 313 -3.75 22.68 -10.98
C MET A 313 -4.24 23.03 -12.39
N ILE A 314 -4.95 22.10 -13.06
CA ILE A 314 -5.36 22.27 -14.47
C ILE A 314 -6.68 23.01 -14.58
N PHE A 315 -7.71 22.59 -13.82
CA PHE A 315 -9.08 23.06 -13.98
C PHE A 315 -9.47 24.13 -12.95
N LYS A 316 -8.62 24.42 -11.95
CA LYS A 316 -8.91 25.32 -10.82
C LYS A 316 -10.19 24.94 -10.03
N ASN A 317 -10.64 23.70 -10.18
CA ASN A 317 -11.80 23.14 -9.50
C ASN A 317 -11.63 21.63 -9.25
N ASN A 318 -12.64 20.98 -8.65
CA ASN A 318 -12.57 19.55 -8.30
C ASN A 318 -13.18 18.61 -9.37
N PHE A 319 -13.42 19.07 -10.60
CA PHE A 319 -14.13 18.29 -11.62
C PHE A 319 -13.43 16.95 -11.92
N LEU A 320 -12.14 16.97 -12.26
CA LEU A 320 -11.38 15.76 -12.56
C LEU A 320 -11.30 14.83 -11.34
N PHE A 321 -11.19 15.37 -10.14
CA PHE A 321 -11.18 14.63 -8.90
C PHE A 321 -12.51 13.88 -8.68
N TYR A 322 -13.67 14.53 -8.85
CA TYR A 322 -14.95 13.86 -8.73
C TYR A 322 -15.16 12.79 -9.80
N LEU A 323 -14.75 13.07 -11.04
CA LEU A 323 -14.78 12.08 -12.12
C LEU A 323 -13.97 10.83 -11.77
N THR A 324 -12.74 11.00 -11.25
CA THR A 324 -11.89 9.88 -10.85
C THR A 324 -12.42 9.17 -9.62
N SER A 325 -13.10 9.85 -8.70
CA SER A 325 -13.79 9.24 -7.56
C SER A 325 -14.95 8.35 -8.04
N ILE A 326 -15.75 8.83 -9.00
CA ILE A 326 -16.83 8.02 -9.64
C ILE A 326 -16.22 6.75 -10.26
N ILE A 327 -15.17 6.91 -11.08
CA ILE A 327 -14.47 5.77 -11.68
C ILE A 327 -13.96 4.82 -10.59
N GLY A 328 -13.38 5.33 -9.51
CA GLY A 328 -12.91 4.54 -8.37
C GLY A 328 -14.02 3.69 -7.76
N PHE A 329 -15.16 4.27 -7.46
CA PHE A 329 -16.30 3.53 -6.93
C PHE A 329 -16.82 2.47 -7.92
N ILE A 330 -16.88 2.76 -9.22
CA ILE A 330 -17.29 1.79 -10.24
C ILE A 330 -16.34 0.60 -10.26
N LEU A 331 -15.01 0.86 -10.33
CA LEU A 331 -14.00 -0.19 -10.43
C LEU A 331 -13.93 -1.05 -9.15
N LEU A 332 -14.02 -0.43 -7.98
CA LEU A 332 -14.06 -1.12 -6.69
C LEU A 332 -15.33 -1.96 -6.56
N SER A 333 -16.48 -1.41 -6.93
CA SER A 333 -17.74 -2.14 -6.91
C SER A 333 -17.73 -3.32 -7.88
N TYR A 334 -17.09 -3.19 -9.03
CA TYR A 334 -16.89 -4.31 -9.95
C TYR A 334 -16.10 -5.45 -9.28
N LEU A 335 -15.02 -5.14 -8.57
CA LEU A 335 -14.24 -6.14 -7.82
C LEU A 335 -15.08 -6.83 -6.72
N SER A 336 -16.03 -6.12 -6.11
CA SER A 336 -16.89 -6.70 -5.08
C SER A 336 -17.91 -7.70 -5.63
N ILE A 337 -18.32 -7.56 -6.90
CA ILE A 337 -19.20 -8.52 -7.56
C ILE A 337 -18.50 -9.85 -7.81
N GLU A 338 -17.20 -9.82 -8.08
CA GLU A 338 -16.44 -11.04 -8.37
C GLU A 338 -16.29 -11.94 -7.15
N ASP A 339 -16.14 -11.37 -5.94
CA ASP A 339 -16.05 -12.12 -4.68
C ASP A 339 -16.57 -11.27 -3.50
N LYS A 340 -17.43 -11.86 -2.68
CA LYS A 340 -17.99 -11.19 -1.49
C LYS A 340 -16.94 -10.74 -0.47
N ASN A 341 -15.83 -11.45 -0.37
CA ASN A 341 -14.73 -11.07 0.53
C ASN A 341 -14.01 -9.81 0.03
N ASN A 342 -14.02 -9.56 -1.28
CA ASN A 342 -13.50 -8.31 -1.84
C ASN A 342 -14.28 -7.10 -1.34
N PHE A 343 -15.61 -7.20 -1.16
CA PHE A 343 -16.42 -6.12 -0.62
C PHE A 343 -15.94 -5.69 0.78
N ILE A 344 -15.65 -6.66 1.66
CA ILE A 344 -15.16 -6.37 3.01
C ILE A 344 -13.82 -5.63 2.94
N LEU A 345 -12.91 -6.10 2.07
CA LEU A 345 -11.61 -5.47 1.87
C LEU A 345 -11.74 -4.04 1.33
N ILE A 346 -12.68 -3.81 0.40
CA ILE A 346 -12.96 -2.48 -0.15
C ILE A 346 -13.51 -1.55 0.94
N VAL A 347 -14.44 -2.01 1.77
CA VAL A 347 -14.96 -1.23 2.89
C VAL A 347 -13.84 -0.83 3.86
N ILE A 348 -12.94 -1.77 4.19
CA ILE A 348 -11.77 -1.51 5.02
C ILE A 348 -10.88 -0.43 4.39
N LEU A 349 -10.60 -0.53 3.09
CA LEU A 349 -9.75 0.42 2.38
C LEU A 349 -10.40 1.81 2.24
N LEU A 350 -11.70 1.88 2.06
CA LEU A 350 -12.42 3.15 1.93
C LEU A 350 -12.56 3.87 3.27
N ILE A 351 -12.91 3.15 4.34
CA ILE A 351 -13.23 3.72 5.65
C ILE A 351 -12.02 3.76 6.57
N GLY A 352 -11.22 2.70 6.59
CA GLY A 352 -10.16 2.51 7.55
C GLY A 352 -8.95 3.44 7.39
N PHE A 353 -8.84 4.11 6.25
CA PHE A 353 -7.81 5.11 5.96
C PHE A 353 -8.33 6.54 6.07
N SER A 354 -9.36 6.75 6.89
CA SER A 354 -9.88 8.08 7.24
C SER A 354 -8.90 8.77 8.19
N ALA A 355 -8.13 9.72 7.68
CA ALA A 355 -7.22 10.54 8.44
C ALA A 355 -7.47 12.02 8.13
N TYR A 356 -7.12 12.91 9.07
CA TYR A 356 -7.20 14.35 8.85
C TYR A 356 -6.45 14.80 7.58
N MET A 357 -5.32 14.15 7.30
CA MET A 357 -4.56 14.33 6.06
C MET A 357 -4.40 12.98 5.38
N ILE A 358 -5.00 12.82 4.20
CA ILE A 358 -4.92 11.59 3.42
C ILE A 358 -3.83 11.76 2.37
N PHE A 359 -2.78 10.98 2.49
CA PHE A 359 -1.68 11.01 1.53
C PHE A 359 -1.73 9.81 0.59
N GLN A 360 -1.31 10.03 -0.66
CA GLN A 360 -1.10 8.97 -1.65
C GLN A 360 -0.22 7.83 -1.06
N LYS A 361 0.78 8.17 -0.26
CA LYS A 361 1.72 7.24 0.38
C LYS A 361 1.06 6.18 1.26
N TYR A 362 -0.16 6.38 1.76
CA TYR A 362 -0.84 5.38 2.58
C TYR A 362 -1.32 4.19 1.76
N PHE A 363 -1.57 4.39 0.48
CA PHE A 363 -1.98 3.37 -0.47
C PHE A 363 -0.85 2.89 -1.36
N GLU A 364 0.23 3.65 -1.49
CA GLU A 364 1.34 3.35 -2.39
C GLU A 364 2.53 2.72 -1.65
N PRO A 365 3.03 1.57 -2.08
CA PRO A 365 2.50 0.65 -3.09
C PRO A 365 1.54 -0.40 -2.53
N MET A 366 1.10 -0.26 -1.26
CA MET A 366 0.29 -1.25 -0.54
C MET A 366 -0.97 -1.67 -1.32
N PHE A 367 -1.74 -0.71 -1.88
CA PHE A 367 -2.95 -1.03 -2.63
C PHE A 367 -2.65 -1.85 -3.89
N PHE A 368 -1.53 -1.54 -4.57
CA PHE A 368 -1.05 -2.31 -5.71
C PHE A 368 -0.76 -3.77 -5.33
N PHE A 369 -0.12 -3.99 -4.17
CA PHE A 369 0.10 -5.34 -3.65
C PHE A 369 -1.21 -6.04 -3.29
N ILE A 370 -2.13 -5.34 -2.62
CA ILE A 370 -3.45 -5.89 -2.27
C ILE A 370 -4.22 -6.31 -3.51
N PHE A 371 -4.20 -5.51 -4.58
CA PHE A 371 -4.88 -5.84 -5.83
C PHE A 371 -4.37 -7.16 -6.42
N PHE A 372 -3.07 -7.34 -6.52
CA PHE A 372 -2.52 -8.56 -7.08
C PHE A 372 -2.51 -9.76 -6.12
N LEU A 373 -2.39 -9.54 -4.81
CA LEU A 373 -2.17 -10.63 -3.86
C LEU A 373 -3.43 -11.06 -3.08
N ILE A 374 -4.27 -10.10 -2.67
CA ILE A 374 -5.36 -10.39 -1.74
C ILE A 374 -6.71 -10.41 -2.47
N PHE A 375 -7.00 -9.45 -3.34
CA PHE A 375 -8.23 -9.51 -4.12
C PHE A 375 -8.35 -10.83 -4.89
N ASN A 376 -9.52 -11.45 -4.77
CA ASN A 376 -9.88 -12.60 -5.59
C ASN A 376 -10.61 -12.09 -6.84
N SER A 377 -9.85 -11.89 -7.91
CA SER A 377 -10.35 -11.31 -9.15
C SER A 377 -9.79 -12.03 -10.38
N LYS A 378 -10.61 -12.16 -11.42
CA LYS A 378 -10.20 -12.66 -12.74
C LYS A 378 -9.37 -11.63 -13.51
N LEU A 379 -9.38 -10.37 -13.07
CA LEU A 379 -8.68 -9.29 -13.77
C LEU A 379 -7.15 -9.40 -13.64
N ALA A 380 -6.63 -9.74 -12.44
CA ALA A 380 -5.20 -9.84 -12.23
C ALA A 380 -4.52 -10.92 -13.12
N PRO A 381 -5.02 -12.18 -13.19
CA PRO A 381 -4.48 -13.17 -14.13
C PRO A 381 -4.65 -12.74 -15.58
N GLU A 382 -5.78 -12.12 -15.96
CA GLU A 382 -6.01 -11.65 -17.33
C GLU A 382 -5.02 -10.56 -17.74
N PHE A 383 -4.78 -9.60 -16.84
CA PHE A 383 -3.79 -8.55 -17.04
C PHE A 383 -2.39 -9.14 -17.32
N LEU A 384 -2.00 -10.18 -16.59
CA LEU A 384 -0.68 -10.83 -16.70
C LEU A 384 -0.51 -11.70 -17.96
N LYS A 385 -1.57 -11.97 -18.74
CA LYS A 385 -1.44 -12.75 -19.97
C LYS A 385 -0.53 -12.08 -21.00
N ASN A 386 -0.58 -10.74 -21.12
CA ASN A 386 0.09 -10.00 -22.18
C ASN A 386 1.21 -9.08 -21.64
N TYR A 387 2.40 -9.17 -22.24
CA TYR A 387 3.51 -8.24 -21.98
C TYR A 387 3.15 -6.78 -22.31
N LYS A 388 2.27 -6.53 -23.29
CA LYS A 388 1.82 -5.18 -23.63
C LYS A 388 1.15 -4.48 -22.45
N ASN A 389 0.39 -5.23 -21.62
CA ASN A 389 -0.26 -4.67 -20.45
C ASN A 389 0.76 -4.17 -19.43
N LEU A 390 1.83 -4.95 -19.21
CA LEU A 390 2.94 -4.54 -18.35
C LEU A 390 3.65 -3.31 -18.91
N LEU A 391 3.90 -3.27 -20.22
CA LEU A 391 4.52 -2.10 -20.86
C LEU A 391 3.68 -0.83 -20.67
N TYR A 392 2.37 -0.88 -20.87
CA TYR A 392 1.49 0.26 -20.66
C TYR A 392 1.49 0.70 -19.18
N LEU A 393 1.50 -0.27 -18.25
CA LEU A 393 1.59 0.04 -16.83
C LEU A 393 2.94 0.68 -16.47
N TYR A 394 4.05 0.20 -17.06
CA TYR A 394 5.36 0.84 -16.91
C TYR A 394 5.37 2.28 -17.41
N ILE A 395 4.83 2.53 -18.60
CA ILE A 395 4.71 3.88 -19.16
C ILE A 395 3.90 4.79 -18.21
N TYR A 396 2.75 4.31 -17.74
CA TYR A 396 1.91 5.05 -16.82
C TYR A 396 2.62 5.41 -15.50
N VAL A 397 3.23 4.42 -14.86
CA VAL A 397 3.95 4.61 -13.59
C VAL A 397 5.20 5.47 -13.79
N PHE A 398 5.89 5.34 -14.93
CA PHE A 398 7.04 6.18 -15.27
C PHE A 398 6.64 7.65 -15.43
N PHE A 399 5.53 7.96 -16.10
CA PHE A 399 5.01 9.33 -16.17
C PHE A 399 4.64 9.87 -14.79
N TYR A 400 4.04 9.05 -13.95
CA TYR A 400 3.75 9.43 -12.56
C TYR A 400 5.04 9.73 -11.78
N PHE A 401 6.02 8.86 -11.86
CA PHE A 401 7.33 9.05 -11.24
C PHE A 401 8.00 10.33 -11.70
N THR A 402 8.05 10.57 -13.02
CA THR A 402 8.64 11.79 -13.60
C THR A 402 7.91 13.05 -13.15
N SER A 403 6.57 13.01 -13.11
CA SER A 403 5.78 14.14 -12.63
C SER A 403 6.05 14.46 -11.14
N ALA A 404 6.29 13.44 -10.33
CA ALA A 404 6.64 13.64 -8.93
C ALA A 404 8.02 14.28 -8.75
N ILE A 405 9.02 13.86 -9.54
CA ILE A 405 10.37 14.48 -9.54
C ILE A 405 10.31 15.92 -10.03
N ILE A 406 9.61 16.19 -11.13
CA ILE A 406 9.47 17.56 -11.66
C ILE A 406 8.79 18.46 -10.63
N ASN A 407 7.74 18.02 -10.00
CA ASN A 407 7.05 18.79 -8.96
C ASN A 407 7.96 19.09 -7.76
N ASP A 408 8.81 18.15 -7.37
CA ASP A 408 9.78 18.35 -6.30
C ASP A 408 10.81 19.41 -6.68
N PHE A 409 11.37 19.31 -7.89
CA PHE A 409 12.33 20.29 -8.42
C PHE A 409 11.73 21.70 -8.50
N LEU A 410 10.50 21.84 -9.03
CA LEU A 410 9.82 23.13 -9.11
C LEU A 410 9.50 23.71 -7.73
N SER A 411 9.20 22.88 -6.74
CA SER A 411 8.94 23.35 -5.37
C SER A 411 10.20 23.87 -4.67
N ILE A 412 11.36 23.32 -4.98
CA ILE A 412 12.65 23.81 -4.47
C ILE A 412 12.99 25.17 -5.09
N THR A 413 12.83 25.31 -6.42
CA THR A 413 13.12 26.57 -7.12
C THR A 413 12.17 27.71 -6.79
N ALA A 414 10.92 27.41 -6.39
CA ALA A 414 9.95 28.43 -5.98
C ALA A 414 10.19 28.94 -4.53
N ASN A 415 11.02 28.27 -3.75
CA ASN A 415 11.39 28.66 -2.38
C ASN A 415 12.80 29.28 -2.29
N LEU A 416 13.53 29.37 -3.41
CA LEU A 416 14.77 30.12 -3.59
C LEU A 416 14.48 31.49 -4.18
#